data_1444c2adb6f842721a55f1539b95dbc9
#
_entry.id   1444c2adb6f842721a55f1539b95dbc9
#
_cell.length_a   1.000
_cell.length_b   1.000
_cell.length_c   1.000
_cell.angle_alpha   90.00
_cell.angle_beta   90.00
_cell.angle_gamma   90.00
#
_symmetry.space_group_name_H-M   'P 1'
#
loop_
_entity.id
_entity.type
_entity.pdbx_description
1 polymer ?
#
loop_
_entity_poly.entity_id
_entity_poly.type
_entity_poly.pdbx_seq_one_letter_code
_entity_poly.pdbx_strand_id
1 'polypeptide(L)'
;MDKMRRTVIGAGGAGLLASSLPVGMAFAQGAPVKIGMSMPQTGGLGAGGQAALIGLRMWVDDINAKGGLLGRKVEFIVYDDQSNGANTPGIYTKLIDVDKVDLLIAPYATNPTAPIMPMVKERGLLLMGNFSFQVNAKVHHDMWFNNAPWGDAKNWSEGFLEAGKKAGAKSIAIFAADAEFQQNLANGCREVVKQTGWNVVYDQNYPGNNTDFSSIIRAVRAAKPEAVFVACYPNEAVAIMRSVNEIGLGSQVQIFGGGMVGLQFGPVMQGLGSLLNGVVNYNSYVPGMKYPGIDDFFKRYSERAIAAKVDPLGFYLPPYNYAIGQMIEQAVNGTKSLDHKKLADYLRKNEMKTIVGPISFD
;
A
#
# COMPACT_ATOMS: atom_id res chain seq x y z
N MET A 1 18.05 -68.74 69.86
CA MET A 1 18.48 -67.89 70.97
C MET A 1 18.32 -66.43 70.52
N ASP A 2 17.23 -65.90 70.86
CA ASP A 2 16.89 -64.95 71.90
C ASP A 2 17.11 -63.52 71.46
N LYS A 3 16.21 -62.76 71.49
CA LYS A 3 15.14 -62.02 72.14
C LYS A 3 14.93 -60.67 71.48
N MET A 4 13.76 -60.45 70.96
CA MET A 4 12.82 -59.43 71.44
C MET A 4 13.38 -58.18 72.14
N ARG A 5 13.05 -57.00 71.60
CA ARG A 5 12.23 -56.02 72.37
C ARG A 5 11.75 -54.83 71.51
N ARG A 6 10.50 -54.56 71.69
CA ARG A 6 9.69 -53.43 71.27
C ARG A 6 10.14 -52.12 71.94
N THR A 7 10.02 -51.01 71.30
CA THR A 7 9.41 -49.82 71.91
C THR A 7 8.90 -48.81 70.85
N VAL A 8 7.87 -48.24 71.15
CA VAL A 8 6.76 -47.51 70.51
C VAL A 8 6.97 -45.98 70.55
N ILE A 9 6.36 -45.31 69.59
CA ILE A 9 5.78 -43.90 69.52
C ILE A 9 6.74 -42.76 69.40
N GLY A 10 6.43 -41.99 68.34
CA GLY A 10 6.75 -40.59 68.13
C GLY A 10 6.00 -40.04 66.91
N ALA A 11 4.76 -39.56 67.12
CA ALA A 11 4.00 -38.83 66.08
C ALA A 11 4.64 -37.50 65.85
N GLY A 12 5.04 -37.24 64.60
CA GLY A 12 5.50 -35.92 64.10
C GLY A 12 4.82 -35.60 62.80
N GLY A 13 3.84 -34.75 62.92
CA GLY A 13 3.08 -34.26 61.73
C GLY A 13 3.98 -33.51 60.74
N ALA A 14 4.12 -34.04 59.53
CA ALA A 14 4.66 -33.33 58.38
C ALA A 14 3.51 -32.62 57.69
N GLY A 15 3.42 -31.33 57.93
CA GLY A 15 2.51 -30.46 57.18
C GLY A 15 2.87 -30.44 55.70
N LEU A 16 1.97 -30.92 54.87
CA LEU A 16 1.99 -30.74 53.41
C LEU A 16 1.76 -29.27 53.12
N LEU A 17 2.84 -28.51 52.91
CA LEU A 17 2.79 -27.25 52.23
C LEU A 17 2.46 -27.54 50.75
N ALA A 18 1.18 -27.54 50.42
CA ALA A 18 0.72 -27.48 49.05
C ALA A 18 1.14 -26.10 48.48
N SER A 19 2.29 -26.06 47.81
CA SER A 19 2.66 -24.92 46.96
C SER A 19 1.64 -24.84 45.82
N SER A 20 0.65 -23.99 45.99
CA SER A 20 -0.24 -23.56 44.91
C SER A 20 0.60 -22.78 43.89
N LEU A 21 1.20 -23.50 42.96
CA LEU A 21 1.67 -22.89 41.71
C LEU A 21 0.43 -22.22 41.04
N PRO A 22 0.51 -20.96 40.66
CA PRO A 22 -0.57 -20.38 39.88
C PRO A 22 -0.65 -21.23 38.60
N VAL A 23 -1.72 -21.96 38.42
CA VAL A 23 -2.11 -22.57 37.16
C VAL A 23 -2.36 -21.38 36.25
N GLY A 24 -1.32 -20.95 35.53
CA GLY A 24 -1.48 -20.05 34.44
C GLY A 24 -2.51 -20.68 33.51
N MET A 25 -3.71 -20.10 33.45
CA MET A 25 -4.69 -20.49 32.46
C MET A 25 -4.02 -20.28 31.09
N ALA A 26 -3.46 -21.33 30.54
CA ALA A 26 -3.17 -21.43 29.13
C ALA A 26 -4.55 -21.38 28.46
N PHE A 27 -5.02 -20.18 28.15
CA PHE A 27 -6.12 -20.03 27.22
C PHE A 27 -5.69 -20.79 25.96
N ALA A 28 -6.40 -21.84 25.64
CA ALA A 28 -6.24 -22.55 24.38
C ALA A 28 -6.43 -21.46 23.28
N GLN A 29 -5.31 -20.97 22.75
CA GLN A 29 -5.30 -19.94 21.73
C GLN A 29 -6.00 -20.56 20.52
N GLY A 30 -7.20 -20.10 20.17
CA GLY A 30 -7.93 -20.59 18.99
C GLY A 30 -7.05 -20.54 17.74
N ALA A 31 -7.41 -21.22 16.68
CA ALA A 31 -6.69 -21.17 15.41
C ALA A 31 -6.40 -19.71 15.01
N PRO A 32 -5.23 -19.39 14.45
CA PRO A 32 -4.86 -18.01 14.11
C PRO A 32 -5.89 -17.36 13.18
N VAL A 33 -6.01 -16.05 13.25
CA VAL A 33 -6.71 -15.27 12.23
C VAL A 33 -5.79 -15.13 11.02
N LYS A 34 -6.18 -15.68 9.90
CA LYS A 34 -5.41 -15.65 8.66
C LYS A 34 -5.76 -14.44 7.82
N ILE A 35 -4.76 -13.63 7.50
CA ILE A 35 -4.90 -12.49 6.58
C ILE A 35 -4.06 -12.77 5.35
N GLY A 36 -4.69 -12.72 4.16
CA GLY A 36 -4.04 -13.05 2.89
C GLY A 36 -3.94 -11.89 1.94
N MET A 37 -2.85 -11.84 1.17
CA MET A 37 -2.67 -10.92 0.06
C MET A 37 -1.67 -11.43 -0.97
N SER A 38 -1.70 -10.90 -2.19
CA SER A 38 -0.50 -10.82 -3.01
C SER A 38 0.18 -9.46 -2.84
N MET A 39 1.49 -9.45 -3.07
CA MET A 39 2.29 -8.23 -3.06
C MET A 39 3.38 -8.35 -4.12
N PRO A 40 3.55 -7.37 -5.01
CA PRO A 40 4.66 -7.39 -5.95
C PRO A 40 5.98 -7.26 -5.18
N GLN A 41 6.67 -8.37 -4.97
CA GLN A 41 7.99 -8.39 -4.32
C GLN A 41 9.12 -8.37 -5.36
N THR A 42 8.79 -8.75 -6.60
CA THR A 42 9.68 -8.70 -7.76
C THR A 42 9.01 -7.94 -8.92
N GLY A 43 9.76 -7.71 -10.00
CA GLY A 43 9.28 -6.94 -11.15
C GLY A 43 9.24 -5.43 -10.94
N GLY A 44 8.51 -4.72 -11.78
CA GLY A 44 8.53 -3.25 -11.86
C GLY A 44 8.01 -2.51 -10.63
N LEU A 45 7.15 -3.14 -9.84
CA LEU A 45 6.60 -2.59 -8.60
C LEU A 45 7.31 -3.14 -7.35
N GLY A 46 8.29 -4.05 -7.52
CA GLY A 46 8.90 -4.82 -6.45
C GLY A 46 9.50 -3.96 -5.33
N ALA A 47 10.19 -2.87 -5.66
CA ALA A 47 10.79 -1.98 -4.66
C ALA A 47 9.73 -1.37 -3.73
N GLY A 48 8.61 -0.91 -4.29
CA GLY A 48 7.49 -0.39 -3.50
C GLY A 48 6.80 -1.48 -2.67
N GLY A 49 6.58 -2.65 -3.27
CA GLY A 49 5.94 -3.78 -2.60
C GLY A 49 6.74 -4.32 -1.41
N GLN A 50 8.06 -4.46 -1.55
CA GLN A 50 8.93 -4.85 -0.44
C GLN A 50 8.88 -3.85 0.71
N ALA A 51 8.93 -2.54 0.40
CA ALA A 51 8.80 -1.48 1.38
C ALA A 51 7.43 -1.55 2.11
N ALA A 52 6.34 -1.69 1.36
CA ALA A 52 4.99 -1.82 1.88
C ALA A 52 4.84 -3.01 2.85
N LEU A 53 5.43 -4.15 2.50
CA LEU A 53 5.41 -5.35 3.34
C LEU A 53 6.08 -5.16 4.70
N ILE A 54 7.17 -4.38 4.76
CA ILE A 54 7.80 -4.05 6.05
C ILE A 54 6.78 -3.34 6.94
N GLY A 55 6.08 -2.31 6.43
CA GLY A 55 5.06 -1.59 7.18
C GLY A 55 3.93 -2.49 7.70
N LEU A 56 3.39 -3.36 6.84
CA LEU A 56 2.30 -4.26 7.24
C LEU A 56 2.76 -5.33 8.23
N ARG A 57 3.96 -5.90 8.06
CA ARG A 57 4.54 -6.86 9.01
C ARG A 57 4.82 -6.23 10.37
N MET A 58 5.19 -4.94 10.42
CA MET A 58 5.32 -4.22 11.70
C MET A 58 3.99 -4.19 12.45
N TRP A 59 2.87 -3.94 11.76
CA TRP A 59 1.56 -4.02 12.39
C TRP A 59 1.23 -5.46 12.86
N VAL A 60 1.54 -6.49 12.06
CA VAL A 60 1.33 -7.89 12.45
C VAL A 60 2.11 -8.24 13.73
N ASP A 61 3.37 -7.78 13.84
CA ASP A 61 4.16 -7.96 15.04
C ASP A 61 3.53 -7.25 16.25
N ASP A 62 3.12 -5.99 16.06
CA ASP A 62 2.53 -5.17 17.11
C ASP A 62 1.19 -5.72 17.61
N ILE A 63 0.30 -6.15 16.71
CA ILE A 63 -0.99 -6.74 17.11
C ILE A 63 -0.79 -8.10 17.80
N ASN A 64 0.16 -8.89 17.33
CA ASN A 64 0.48 -10.18 17.96
C ASN A 64 1.11 -10.02 19.34
N ALA A 65 1.89 -8.98 19.55
CA ALA A 65 2.42 -8.64 20.88
C ALA A 65 1.32 -8.20 21.86
N LYS A 66 0.21 -7.63 21.35
CA LYS A 66 -0.98 -7.24 22.14
C LYS A 66 -1.98 -8.39 22.35
N GLY A 67 -1.69 -9.62 21.87
CA GLY A 67 -2.59 -10.77 22.00
C GLY A 67 -3.40 -11.13 20.76
N GLY A 68 -3.14 -10.45 19.63
CA GLY A 68 -3.77 -10.73 18.34
C GLY A 68 -5.16 -10.13 18.16
N LEU A 69 -5.90 -10.63 17.18
CA LEU A 69 -7.28 -10.27 16.91
C LEU A 69 -8.22 -11.24 17.60
N LEU A 70 -9.18 -10.77 18.37
CA LEU A 70 -10.12 -11.60 19.15
C LEU A 70 -9.41 -12.63 20.06
N GLY A 71 -8.23 -12.30 20.61
CA GLY A 71 -7.42 -13.20 21.42
C GLY A 71 -6.69 -14.31 20.61
N ARG A 72 -6.71 -14.24 19.29
CA ARG A 72 -6.07 -15.17 18.35
C ARG A 72 -4.91 -14.47 17.64
N LYS A 73 -3.77 -15.15 17.52
CA LYS A 73 -2.65 -14.60 16.74
C LYS A 73 -3.04 -14.37 15.29
N VAL A 74 -2.48 -13.33 14.68
CA VAL A 74 -2.59 -13.08 13.26
C VAL A 74 -1.50 -13.85 12.51
N GLU A 75 -1.91 -14.66 11.54
CA GLU A 75 -1.05 -15.30 10.55
C GLU A 75 -1.17 -14.53 9.23
N PHE A 76 -0.06 -14.05 8.70
CA PHE A 76 -0.05 -13.23 7.49
C PHE A 76 0.54 -14.01 6.33
N ILE A 77 -0.30 -14.33 5.33
CA ILE A 77 0.03 -15.13 4.14
C ILE A 77 0.21 -14.20 2.95
N VAL A 78 1.41 -14.21 2.35
CA VAL A 78 1.77 -13.33 1.24
C VAL A 78 2.35 -14.11 0.09
N TYR A 79 1.85 -13.89 -1.12
CA TYR A 79 2.41 -14.41 -2.36
C TYR A 79 2.97 -13.28 -3.23
N ASP A 80 4.05 -13.55 -3.97
CA ASP A 80 4.59 -12.61 -4.96
C ASP A 80 3.78 -12.71 -6.26
N ASP A 81 3.16 -11.62 -6.69
CA ASP A 81 2.48 -11.54 -7.99
C ASP A 81 3.43 -11.14 -9.14
N GLN A 82 4.71 -10.87 -8.83
CA GLN A 82 5.75 -10.50 -9.79
C GLN A 82 5.42 -9.23 -10.60
N SER A 83 4.64 -8.33 -10.01
CA SER A 83 4.10 -7.12 -10.67
C SER A 83 3.23 -7.41 -11.90
N ASN A 84 2.68 -8.62 -12.00
CA ASN A 84 1.87 -9.08 -13.11
C ASN A 84 0.43 -9.35 -12.67
N GLY A 85 -0.50 -8.51 -13.12
CA GLY A 85 -1.93 -8.66 -12.81
C GLY A 85 -2.55 -9.98 -13.26
N ALA A 86 -1.98 -10.65 -14.29
CA ALA A 86 -2.47 -11.96 -14.73
C ALA A 86 -2.25 -13.08 -13.68
N ASN A 87 -1.29 -12.91 -12.76
CA ASN A 87 -1.03 -13.88 -11.70
C ASN A 87 -2.02 -13.76 -10.53
N THR A 88 -2.60 -12.57 -10.33
CA THR A 88 -3.37 -12.28 -9.12
C THR A 88 -4.66 -13.11 -8.98
N PRO A 89 -5.47 -13.41 -10.01
CA PRO A 89 -6.65 -14.25 -9.84
C PRO A 89 -6.33 -15.66 -9.31
N GLY A 90 -5.28 -16.30 -9.82
CA GLY A 90 -4.83 -17.60 -9.33
C GLY A 90 -4.36 -17.56 -7.88
N ILE A 91 -3.63 -16.50 -7.48
CA ILE A 91 -3.17 -16.31 -6.12
C ILE A 91 -4.37 -16.12 -5.17
N TYR A 92 -5.35 -15.27 -5.53
CA TYR A 92 -6.52 -15.04 -4.67
C TYR A 92 -7.43 -16.26 -4.58
N THR A 93 -7.58 -17.02 -5.66
CA THR A 93 -8.23 -18.34 -5.59
C THR A 93 -7.55 -19.25 -4.57
N LYS A 94 -6.21 -19.32 -4.59
CA LYS A 94 -5.45 -20.12 -3.62
C LYS A 94 -5.64 -19.60 -2.18
N LEU A 95 -5.53 -18.30 -1.95
CA LEU A 95 -5.74 -17.70 -0.63
C LEU A 95 -7.11 -18.05 -0.05
N ILE A 96 -8.16 -17.98 -0.87
CA ILE A 96 -9.55 -18.20 -0.46
C ILE A 96 -9.85 -19.70 -0.32
N ASP A 97 -9.51 -20.50 -1.33
CA ASP A 97 -10.00 -21.87 -1.45
C ASP A 97 -9.07 -22.92 -0.82
N VAL A 98 -7.75 -22.64 -0.75
CA VAL A 98 -6.74 -23.56 -0.21
C VAL A 98 -6.27 -23.11 1.17
N ASP A 99 -5.79 -21.87 1.28
CA ASP A 99 -5.24 -21.35 2.54
C ASP A 99 -6.35 -20.98 3.55
N LYS A 100 -7.59 -20.79 3.05
CA LYS A 100 -8.78 -20.46 3.86
C LYS A 100 -8.53 -19.24 4.73
N VAL A 101 -8.10 -18.14 4.10
CA VAL A 101 -7.88 -16.89 4.83
C VAL A 101 -9.19 -16.29 5.34
N ASP A 102 -9.15 -15.71 6.52
CA ASP A 102 -10.30 -15.03 7.14
C ASP A 102 -10.54 -13.65 6.53
N LEU A 103 -9.47 -12.93 6.15
CA LEU A 103 -9.53 -11.57 5.61
C LEU A 103 -8.57 -11.39 4.45
N LEU A 104 -8.91 -10.48 3.55
CA LEU A 104 -8.13 -10.19 2.34
C LEU A 104 -7.69 -8.73 2.30
N ILE A 105 -6.43 -8.54 1.91
CA ILE A 105 -5.88 -7.25 1.50
C ILE A 105 -5.56 -7.33 0.01
N ALA A 106 -5.87 -6.29 -0.75
CA ALA A 106 -5.59 -6.21 -2.18
C ALA A 106 -4.07 -6.14 -2.45
N PRO A 107 -3.62 -6.54 -3.65
CA PRO A 107 -2.27 -6.27 -4.09
C PRO A 107 -1.96 -4.76 -4.05
N TYR A 108 -0.69 -4.40 -3.95
CA TYR A 108 -0.30 -3.03 -4.21
C TYR A 108 -0.50 -2.68 -5.69
N ALA A 109 -1.08 -1.50 -5.93
CA ALA A 109 -1.34 -0.88 -7.22
C ALA A 109 -2.59 -1.37 -7.98
N THR A 110 -3.01 -0.57 -8.95
CA THR A 110 -4.23 -0.72 -9.73
C THR A 110 -4.19 -1.95 -10.62
N ASN A 111 -3.14 -2.09 -11.43
CA ASN A 111 -3.06 -3.14 -12.45
C ASN A 111 -3.08 -4.56 -11.86
N PRO A 112 -2.42 -4.85 -10.71
CA PRO A 112 -2.57 -6.14 -10.03
C PRO A 112 -3.92 -6.32 -9.34
N THR A 113 -4.59 -5.24 -8.92
CA THR A 113 -5.87 -5.31 -8.17
C THR A 113 -7.07 -5.49 -9.10
N ALA A 114 -7.11 -4.81 -10.23
CA ALA A 114 -8.28 -4.81 -11.11
C ALA A 114 -8.78 -6.22 -11.49
N PRO A 115 -7.90 -7.20 -11.83
CA PRO A 115 -8.35 -8.54 -12.24
C PRO A 115 -9.04 -9.36 -11.15
N ILE A 116 -8.83 -9.06 -9.86
CA ILE A 116 -9.44 -9.80 -8.76
C ILE A 116 -10.76 -9.22 -8.28
N MET A 117 -11.05 -7.98 -8.62
CA MET A 117 -12.24 -7.28 -8.13
C MET A 117 -13.56 -7.99 -8.44
N PRO A 118 -13.81 -8.50 -9.66
CA PRO A 118 -15.05 -9.22 -9.96
C PRO A 118 -15.21 -10.48 -9.10
N MET A 119 -14.14 -11.27 -8.94
CA MET A 119 -14.16 -12.51 -8.16
C MET A 119 -14.43 -12.25 -6.67
N VAL A 120 -13.79 -11.24 -6.08
CA VAL A 120 -13.97 -10.91 -4.66
C VAL A 120 -15.40 -10.39 -4.41
N LYS A 121 -15.95 -9.59 -5.33
CA LYS A 121 -17.35 -9.15 -5.29
C LYS A 121 -18.32 -10.32 -5.36
N GLU A 122 -18.16 -11.22 -6.35
CA GLU A 122 -19.02 -12.39 -6.53
C GLU A 122 -19.05 -13.28 -5.29
N ARG A 123 -17.90 -13.42 -4.62
CA ARG A 123 -17.79 -14.21 -3.38
C ARG A 123 -18.26 -13.46 -2.13
N GLY A 124 -18.66 -12.20 -2.24
CA GLY A 124 -19.14 -11.38 -1.12
C GLY A 124 -18.07 -11.16 -0.03
N LEU A 125 -16.81 -10.97 -0.39
CA LEU A 125 -15.69 -10.82 0.54
C LEU A 125 -15.28 -9.37 0.68
N LEU A 126 -15.00 -8.93 1.90
CA LEU A 126 -14.37 -7.63 2.15
C LEU A 126 -12.95 -7.62 1.59
N LEU A 127 -12.60 -6.56 0.88
CA LEU A 127 -11.27 -6.33 0.35
C LEU A 127 -10.73 -4.97 0.79
N MET A 128 -9.66 -5.00 1.58
CA MET A 128 -8.94 -3.78 1.98
C MET A 128 -8.00 -3.37 0.85
N GLY A 129 -8.26 -2.22 0.25
CA GLY A 129 -7.48 -1.70 -0.87
C GLY A 129 -6.09 -1.23 -0.46
N ASN A 130 -5.15 -1.33 -1.39
CA ASN A 130 -3.76 -0.97 -1.18
C ASN A 130 -3.24 -0.11 -2.34
N PHE A 131 -3.54 1.19 -2.28
CA PHE A 131 -3.13 2.14 -3.32
C PHE A 131 -3.61 1.76 -4.72
N SER A 132 -4.82 1.24 -4.82
CA SER A 132 -5.45 0.89 -6.09
C SER A 132 -6.39 2.01 -6.53
N PHE A 133 -6.20 2.50 -7.73
CA PHE A 133 -6.82 3.72 -8.21
C PHE A 133 -8.01 3.41 -9.12
N GLN A 134 -9.21 3.84 -8.73
CA GLN A 134 -10.48 3.70 -9.49
C GLN A 134 -10.87 2.27 -9.95
N VAL A 135 -10.29 1.22 -9.39
CA VAL A 135 -10.62 -0.17 -9.76
C VAL A 135 -12.08 -0.53 -9.50
N ASN A 136 -12.74 0.18 -8.59
CA ASN A 136 -14.13 -0.06 -8.22
C ASN A 136 -15.14 0.70 -9.08
N ALA A 137 -14.73 1.65 -9.90
CA ALA A 137 -15.62 2.49 -10.68
C ALA A 137 -16.55 1.71 -11.63
N LYS A 138 -16.07 0.57 -12.16
CA LYS A 138 -16.84 -0.32 -13.03
C LYS A 138 -17.42 -1.53 -12.32
N VAL A 139 -16.79 -1.96 -11.23
CA VAL A 139 -17.17 -3.20 -10.52
C VAL A 139 -18.28 -2.94 -9.50
N HIS A 140 -18.27 -1.77 -8.86
CA HIS A 140 -19.24 -1.39 -7.82
C HIS A 140 -19.35 -2.46 -6.71
N HIS A 141 -18.18 -2.78 -6.11
CA HIS A 141 -18.12 -3.70 -4.97
C HIS A 141 -18.29 -2.94 -3.66
N ASP A 142 -19.39 -3.18 -2.96
CA ASP A 142 -19.76 -2.44 -1.74
C ASP A 142 -18.82 -2.70 -0.55
N MET A 143 -18.08 -3.80 -0.55
CA MET A 143 -17.12 -4.13 0.50
C MET A 143 -15.67 -3.90 0.08
N TRP A 144 -15.45 -2.89 -0.76
CA TRP A 144 -14.16 -2.37 -1.14
C TRP A 144 -13.82 -1.11 -0.34
N PHE A 145 -12.69 -1.13 0.38
CA PHE A 145 -12.21 0.00 1.19
C PHE A 145 -10.75 0.30 0.87
N ASN A 146 -10.53 1.36 0.11
CA ASN A 146 -9.20 1.70 -0.38
C ASN A 146 -8.57 2.81 0.46
N ASN A 147 -7.37 2.59 0.96
CA ASN A 147 -6.66 3.56 1.79
C ASN A 147 -5.79 4.55 1.01
N ALA A 148 -5.96 4.63 -0.30
CA ALA A 148 -5.28 5.64 -1.09
C ALA A 148 -5.84 7.05 -0.77
N PRO A 149 -4.98 8.07 -0.66
CA PRO A 149 -5.41 9.42 -0.27
C PRO A 149 -6.16 10.18 -1.40
N TRP A 150 -6.47 9.54 -2.51
CA TRP A 150 -7.13 10.13 -3.66
C TRP A 150 -8.52 9.56 -3.86
N GLY A 151 -9.53 10.41 -3.83
CA GLY A 151 -10.91 10.00 -4.14
C GLY A 151 -11.12 9.80 -5.64
N ASP A 152 -10.80 10.82 -6.44
CA ASP A 152 -11.01 10.87 -7.89
C ASP A 152 -9.69 11.04 -8.64
N ALA A 153 -9.65 10.59 -9.91
CA ALA A 153 -8.51 10.73 -10.81
C ALA A 153 -8.09 12.18 -11.03
N LYS A 154 -9.05 13.10 -11.14
CA LYS A 154 -8.80 14.53 -11.30
C LYS A 154 -8.05 15.12 -10.11
N ASN A 155 -8.36 14.70 -8.89
CA ASN A 155 -7.74 15.24 -7.68
C ASN A 155 -6.22 15.07 -7.67
N TRP A 156 -5.73 13.99 -8.30
CA TRP A 156 -4.29 13.78 -8.44
C TRP A 156 -3.62 14.82 -9.33
N SER A 157 -4.27 15.20 -10.45
CA SER A 157 -3.69 16.11 -11.44
C SER A 157 -3.94 17.59 -11.15
N GLU A 158 -4.95 17.95 -10.35
CA GLU A 158 -5.33 19.34 -10.07
C GLU A 158 -4.17 20.18 -9.53
N GLY A 159 -3.46 19.68 -8.51
CA GLY A 159 -2.32 20.40 -7.91
C GLY A 159 -1.17 20.62 -8.89
N PHE A 160 -0.88 19.65 -9.77
CA PHE A 160 0.11 19.79 -10.83
C PHE A 160 -0.31 20.88 -11.84
N LEU A 161 -1.55 20.85 -12.28
CA LEU A 161 -2.08 21.80 -13.26
C LEU A 161 -2.18 23.23 -12.68
N GLU A 162 -2.54 23.37 -11.42
CA GLU A 162 -2.51 24.67 -10.72
C GLU A 162 -1.09 25.23 -10.62
N ALA A 163 -0.12 24.39 -10.25
CA ALA A 163 1.29 24.79 -10.19
C ALA A 163 1.78 25.25 -11.56
N GLY A 164 1.40 24.52 -12.64
CA GLY A 164 1.71 24.92 -14.02
C GLY A 164 1.11 26.27 -14.40
N LYS A 165 -0.15 26.53 -14.07
CA LYS A 165 -0.78 27.84 -14.31
C LYS A 165 -0.11 28.97 -13.54
N LYS A 166 0.26 28.74 -12.29
CA LYS A 166 1.01 29.73 -11.47
C LYS A 166 2.39 30.00 -12.06
N ALA A 167 3.02 29.02 -12.71
CA ALA A 167 4.26 29.20 -13.46
C ALA A 167 4.07 29.87 -14.83
N GLY A 168 2.83 30.14 -15.27
CA GLY A 168 2.50 30.80 -16.51
C GLY A 168 2.24 29.87 -17.69
N ALA A 169 2.23 28.57 -17.51
CA ALA A 169 1.98 27.59 -18.55
C ALA A 169 0.51 27.63 -19.03
N LYS A 170 0.33 27.56 -20.34
CA LYS A 170 -0.98 27.62 -21.06
C LYS A 170 -1.19 26.37 -21.93
N SER A 171 -0.11 25.69 -22.29
CA SER A 171 -0.14 24.51 -23.16
C SER A 171 0.43 23.28 -22.43
N ILE A 172 -0.12 22.10 -22.78
CA ILE A 172 0.25 20.86 -22.11
C ILE A 172 0.45 19.72 -23.11
N ALA A 173 1.44 18.88 -22.83
CA ALA A 173 1.57 17.54 -23.38
C ALA A 173 1.16 16.51 -22.32
N ILE A 174 0.43 15.48 -22.73
CA ILE A 174 0.01 14.35 -21.88
C ILE A 174 0.48 13.07 -22.55
N PHE A 175 1.15 12.18 -21.80
CA PHE A 175 1.41 10.84 -22.26
C PHE A 175 1.36 9.82 -21.11
N ALA A 176 0.84 8.63 -21.43
CA ALA A 176 0.57 7.59 -20.46
C ALA A 176 0.73 6.20 -21.07
N ALA A 177 1.09 5.22 -20.25
CA ALA A 177 1.03 3.83 -20.69
C ALA A 177 -0.43 3.39 -20.97
N ASP A 178 -0.59 2.47 -21.92
CA ASP A 178 -1.89 1.82 -22.18
C ASP A 178 -2.16 0.70 -21.18
N ALA A 179 -2.38 1.10 -19.92
CA ALA A 179 -2.69 0.21 -18.81
C ALA A 179 -3.61 0.92 -17.80
N GLU A 180 -4.35 0.15 -16.99
CA GLU A 180 -5.48 0.62 -16.17
C GLU A 180 -5.14 1.86 -15.32
N PHE A 181 -4.08 1.81 -14.54
CA PHE A 181 -3.68 2.93 -13.67
C PHE A 181 -3.37 4.19 -14.47
N GLN A 182 -2.50 4.04 -15.48
CA GLN A 182 -2.00 5.17 -16.25
C GLN A 182 -3.12 5.83 -17.03
N GLN A 183 -4.04 5.04 -17.61
CA GLN A 183 -5.21 5.55 -18.32
C GLN A 183 -6.19 6.25 -17.37
N ASN A 184 -6.48 5.68 -16.21
CA ASN A 184 -7.34 6.32 -15.23
C ASN A 184 -6.77 7.69 -14.81
N LEU A 185 -5.46 7.76 -14.54
CA LEU A 185 -4.80 8.99 -14.13
C LEU A 185 -4.75 10.04 -15.26
N ALA A 186 -4.38 9.62 -16.47
CA ALA A 186 -4.35 10.52 -17.63
C ALA A 186 -5.74 11.04 -18.00
N ASN A 187 -6.78 10.21 -17.87
CA ASN A 187 -8.17 10.62 -18.13
C ASN A 187 -8.64 11.68 -17.11
N GLY A 188 -8.27 11.53 -15.83
CA GLY A 188 -8.51 12.58 -14.84
C GLY A 188 -7.81 13.89 -15.19
N CYS A 189 -6.56 13.82 -15.65
CA CYS A 189 -5.84 15.01 -16.15
C CYS A 189 -6.54 15.64 -17.37
N ARG A 190 -6.94 14.83 -18.36
CA ARG A 190 -7.68 15.29 -19.56
C ARG A 190 -8.98 16.00 -19.20
N GLU A 191 -9.70 15.48 -18.19
CA GLU A 191 -10.93 16.11 -17.69
C GLU A 191 -10.67 17.51 -17.13
N VAL A 192 -9.70 17.66 -16.22
CA VAL A 192 -9.33 18.95 -15.64
C VAL A 192 -8.81 19.92 -16.69
N VAL A 193 -7.98 19.43 -17.60
CA VAL A 193 -7.43 20.21 -18.73
C VAL A 193 -8.56 20.79 -19.58
N LYS A 194 -9.58 19.98 -19.93
CA LYS A 194 -10.76 20.41 -20.68
C LYS A 194 -11.58 21.46 -19.92
N GLN A 195 -11.81 21.26 -18.63
CA GLN A 195 -12.60 22.17 -17.79
C GLN A 195 -11.89 23.51 -17.55
N THR A 196 -10.57 23.51 -17.53
CA THR A 196 -9.76 24.67 -17.15
C THR A 196 -9.08 25.38 -18.32
N GLY A 197 -9.38 24.99 -19.55
CA GLY A 197 -9.01 25.70 -20.77
C GLY A 197 -7.53 25.63 -21.15
N TRP A 198 -6.84 24.52 -20.85
CA TRP A 198 -5.48 24.28 -21.34
C TRP A 198 -5.47 24.01 -22.86
N ASN A 199 -4.44 24.47 -23.56
CA ASN A 199 -4.18 24.07 -24.92
C ASN A 199 -3.40 22.75 -24.96
N VAL A 200 -4.05 21.66 -25.39
CA VAL A 200 -3.40 20.36 -25.52
C VAL A 200 -2.64 20.30 -26.83
N VAL A 201 -1.31 20.26 -26.78
CA VAL A 201 -0.43 20.23 -27.98
C VAL A 201 0.10 18.86 -28.32
N TYR A 202 0.03 17.90 -27.36
CA TYR A 202 0.38 16.49 -27.54
C TYR A 202 -0.43 15.64 -26.56
N ASP A 203 -1.04 14.54 -27.04
CA ASP A 203 -1.76 13.60 -26.21
C ASP A 203 -1.66 12.20 -26.85
N GLN A 204 -0.86 11.31 -26.25
CA GLN A 204 -0.61 9.98 -26.79
C GLN A 204 -0.46 8.93 -25.69
N ASN A 205 -0.91 7.72 -25.99
CA ASN A 205 -0.62 6.56 -25.19
C ASN A 205 0.55 5.77 -25.79
N TYR A 206 1.25 5.00 -24.94
CA TYR A 206 2.33 4.09 -25.33
C TYR A 206 2.12 2.69 -24.73
N PRO A 207 2.70 1.64 -25.32
CA PRO A 207 2.58 0.28 -24.75
C PRO A 207 3.13 0.19 -23.35
N GLY A 208 2.42 -0.49 -22.43
CA GLY A 208 2.73 -0.54 -20.98
C GLY A 208 4.03 -1.25 -20.57
N ASN A 209 4.81 -1.74 -21.51
CA ASN A 209 6.13 -2.34 -21.28
C ASN A 209 7.25 -1.61 -22.04
N ASN A 210 7.00 -0.37 -22.44
CA ASN A 210 7.97 0.42 -23.18
C ASN A 210 9.22 0.71 -22.33
N THR A 211 10.40 0.54 -22.93
CA THR A 211 11.70 0.78 -22.28
C THR A 211 12.50 1.88 -22.93
N ASP A 212 12.14 2.30 -24.16
CA ASP A 212 12.75 3.42 -24.88
C ASP A 212 11.73 4.52 -25.12
N PHE A 213 11.96 5.68 -24.54
CA PHE A 213 11.08 6.85 -24.64
C PHE A 213 11.62 7.93 -25.58
N SER A 214 12.73 7.68 -26.27
CA SER A 214 13.41 8.67 -27.11
C SER A 214 12.51 9.26 -28.20
N SER A 215 11.70 8.43 -28.86
CA SER A 215 10.74 8.89 -29.89
C SER A 215 9.64 9.76 -29.32
N ILE A 216 9.10 9.38 -28.15
CA ILE A 216 8.04 10.12 -27.44
C ILE A 216 8.57 11.48 -27.00
N ILE A 217 9.76 11.52 -26.35
CA ILE A 217 10.35 12.77 -25.87
C ILE A 217 10.68 13.73 -27.03
N ARG A 218 11.17 13.21 -28.18
CA ARG A 218 11.35 14.05 -29.38
C ARG A 218 10.04 14.62 -29.91
N ALA A 219 8.96 13.84 -29.92
CA ALA A 219 7.64 14.29 -30.36
C ALA A 219 7.06 15.33 -29.39
N VAL A 220 7.16 15.12 -28.08
CA VAL A 220 6.77 16.11 -27.06
C VAL A 220 7.55 17.40 -27.22
N ARG A 221 8.89 17.33 -27.38
CA ARG A 221 9.74 18.50 -27.61
C ARG A 221 9.33 19.28 -28.88
N ALA A 222 9.02 18.56 -29.96
CA ALA A 222 8.58 19.17 -31.23
C ALA A 222 7.24 19.88 -31.10
N ALA A 223 6.32 19.39 -30.26
CA ALA A 223 5.03 20.02 -29.97
C ALA A 223 5.13 21.29 -29.09
N LYS A 224 6.31 21.57 -28.51
CA LYS A 224 6.60 22.76 -27.71
C LYS A 224 5.61 23.03 -26.57
N PRO A 225 5.29 22.04 -25.69
CA PRO A 225 4.43 22.28 -24.55
C PRO A 225 5.10 23.15 -23.50
N GLU A 226 4.29 23.85 -22.69
CA GLU A 226 4.78 24.58 -21.50
C GLU A 226 4.63 23.77 -20.22
N ALA A 227 3.75 22.75 -20.24
CA ALA A 227 3.62 21.73 -19.19
C ALA A 227 3.68 20.32 -19.78
N VAL A 228 4.21 19.35 -19.06
CA VAL A 228 4.25 17.95 -19.49
C VAL A 228 3.77 17.05 -18.37
N PHE A 229 2.60 16.45 -18.53
CA PHE A 229 2.02 15.50 -17.59
C PHE A 229 2.30 14.07 -18.04
N VAL A 230 2.81 13.26 -17.12
CA VAL A 230 3.17 11.85 -17.36
C VAL A 230 2.49 10.95 -16.35
N ALA A 231 1.80 9.91 -16.83
CA ALA A 231 1.28 8.85 -15.97
C ALA A 231 2.03 7.56 -16.25
N CYS A 232 2.86 7.13 -15.29
CA CYS A 232 3.72 5.96 -15.45
C CYS A 232 4.06 5.27 -14.12
N TYR A 233 4.51 4.02 -14.21
CA TYR A 233 5.06 3.25 -13.10
C TYR A 233 6.58 3.43 -12.93
N PRO A 234 7.21 2.94 -11.82
CA PRO A 234 8.58 3.28 -11.45
C PRO A 234 9.64 2.98 -12.52
N ASN A 235 9.56 1.84 -13.20
CA ASN A 235 10.53 1.49 -14.24
C ASN A 235 10.46 2.46 -15.42
N GLU A 236 9.24 2.79 -15.84
CA GLU A 236 9.00 3.75 -16.93
C GLU A 236 9.45 5.14 -16.50
N ALA A 237 9.17 5.55 -15.25
CA ALA A 237 9.58 6.85 -14.73
C ALA A 237 11.11 7.04 -14.83
N VAL A 238 11.91 6.03 -14.46
CA VAL A 238 13.37 6.07 -14.57
C VAL A 238 13.81 6.15 -16.05
N ALA A 239 13.22 5.38 -16.94
CA ALA A 239 13.55 5.39 -18.37
C ALA A 239 13.18 6.72 -19.02
N ILE A 240 12.01 7.29 -18.68
CA ILE A 240 11.57 8.60 -19.13
C ILE A 240 12.57 9.68 -18.66
N MET A 241 12.97 9.66 -17.38
CA MET A 241 13.93 10.64 -16.86
C MET A 241 15.27 10.61 -17.60
N ARG A 242 15.77 9.42 -17.94
CA ARG A 242 16.99 9.27 -18.75
C ARG A 242 16.82 9.85 -20.16
N SER A 243 15.72 9.52 -20.83
CA SER A 243 15.41 10.06 -22.18
C SER A 243 15.24 11.59 -22.16
N VAL A 244 14.61 12.13 -21.10
CA VAL A 244 14.47 13.59 -20.92
C VAL A 244 15.85 14.24 -20.71
N ASN A 245 16.74 13.61 -19.96
CA ASN A 245 18.08 14.13 -19.75
C ASN A 245 18.92 14.16 -21.05
N GLU A 246 18.78 13.14 -21.90
CA GLU A 246 19.51 13.03 -23.16
C GLU A 246 19.01 13.99 -24.24
N ILE A 247 17.70 14.14 -24.36
CA ILE A 247 17.04 14.83 -25.48
C ILE A 247 16.61 16.25 -25.09
N GLY A 248 16.17 16.43 -23.84
CA GLY A 248 15.56 17.65 -23.33
C GLY A 248 14.11 17.82 -23.80
N LEU A 249 13.29 18.48 -22.98
CA LEU A 249 11.89 18.83 -23.29
C LEU A 249 11.74 20.19 -23.99
N GLY A 250 12.80 21.02 -23.99
CA GLY A 250 12.80 22.38 -24.49
C GLY A 250 12.72 23.42 -23.37
N SER A 251 13.26 24.61 -23.61
CA SER A 251 13.38 25.69 -22.62
C SER A 251 12.04 26.34 -22.25
N GLN A 252 10.98 26.11 -23.02
CA GLN A 252 9.62 26.63 -22.76
C GLN A 252 8.87 25.81 -21.67
N VAL A 253 9.32 24.59 -21.32
CA VAL A 253 8.66 23.76 -20.32
C VAL A 253 8.87 24.36 -18.93
N GLN A 254 7.77 24.74 -18.28
CA GLN A 254 7.73 25.33 -16.95
C GLN A 254 7.56 24.27 -15.85
N ILE A 255 6.88 23.15 -16.18
CA ILE A 255 6.55 22.09 -15.22
C ILE A 255 6.51 20.72 -15.92
N PHE A 256 7.08 19.71 -15.28
CA PHE A 256 7.15 18.34 -15.79
C PHE A 256 6.94 17.32 -14.68
N GLY A 257 6.14 16.27 -14.92
CA GLY A 257 5.95 15.15 -14.01
C GLY A 257 4.48 14.84 -13.77
N GLY A 258 3.98 15.12 -12.58
CA GLY A 258 2.57 14.97 -12.17
C GLY A 258 2.19 13.56 -11.71
N GLY A 259 2.34 12.54 -12.55
CA GLY A 259 1.90 11.17 -12.27
C GLY A 259 3.01 10.10 -12.39
N MET A 260 4.26 10.47 -12.13
CA MET A 260 5.43 9.57 -12.25
C MET A 260 5.67 8.82 -10.93
N VAL A 261 5.07 7.64 -10.79
CA VAL A 261 5.22 6.82 -9.57
C VAL A 261 6.66 6.37 -9.39
N GLY A 262 7.15 6.37 -8.15
CA GLY A 262 8.43 5.77 -7.75
C GLY A 262 9.62 6.74 -7.76
N LEU A 263 9.49 7.95 -8.29
CA LEU A 263 10.56 8.95 -8.22
C LEU A 263 10.88 9.39 -6.79
N GLN A 264 9.97 9.16 -5.85
CA GLN A 264 10.12 9.43 -4.41
C GLN A 264 10.84 8.30 -3.64
N PHE A 265 11.20 7.20 -4.27
CA PHE A 265 11.95 6.13 -3.59
C PHE A 265 13.41 6.52 -3.41
N GLY A 266 13.96 6.33 -2.20
CA GLY A 266 15.32 6.72 -1.85
C GLY A 266 16.37 6.21 -2.84
N PRO A 267 16.42 4.92 -3.22
CA PRO A 267 17.36 4.42 -4.22
C PRO A 267 17.20 5.07 -5.60
N VAL A 268 15.96 5.39 -6.02
CA VAL A 268 15.71 6.08 -7.30
C VAL A 268 16.19 7.53 -7.23
N MET A 269 15.93 8.22 -6.11
CA MET A 269 16.42 9.58 -5.89
C MET A 269 17.94 9.64 -5.90
N GLN A 270 18.61 8.69 -5.26
CA GLN A 270 20.08 8.59 -5.29
C GLN A 270 20.62 8.30 -6.69
N GLY A 271 19.98 7.38 -7.42
CA GLY A 271 20.40 6.96 -8.75
C GLY A 271 20.20 8.03 -9.84
N LEU A 272 19.15 8.84 -9.74
CA LEU A 272 18.87 9.93 -10.68
C LEU A 272 19.51 11.26 -10.25
N GLY A 273 19.67 11.50 -8.96
CA GLY A 273 20.33 12.68 -8.42
C GLY A 273 19.79 13.98 -9.00
N SER A 274 20.66 14.79 -9.60
CA SER A 274 20.31 16.09 -10.19
C SER A 274 19.37 16.00 -11.41
N LEU A 275 19.18 14.83 -12.00
CA LEU A 275 18.20 14.66 -13.10
C LEU A 275 16.76 14.91 -12.63
N LEU A 276 16.51 14.81 -11.34
CA LEU A 276 15.20 15.09 -10.74
C LEU A 276 14.92 16.60 -10.56
N ASN A 277 15.91 17.46 -10.78
CA ASN A 277 15.69 18.90 -10.65
C ASN A 277 14.64 19.39 -11.65
N GLY A 278 13.64 20.14 -11.16
CA GLY A 278 12.53 20.66 -11.97
C GLY A 278 11.37 19.67 -12.19
N VAL A 279 11.47 18.44 -11.68
CA VAL A 279 10.34 17.52 -11.65
C VAL A 279 9.38 17.91 -10.54
N VAL A 280 8.10 18.11 -10.88
CA VAL A 280 7.02 18.33 -9.91
C VAL A 280 6.13 17.09 -9.91
N ASN A 281 6.02 16.45 -8.77
CA ASN A 281 5.28 15.20 -8.63
C ASN A 281 4.52 15.20 -7.30
N TYR A 282 3.66 14.21 -7.12
CA TYR A 282 2.92 14.06 -5.86
C TYR A 282 3.72 13.25 -4.82
N ASN A 283 3.32 13.40 -3.55
CA ASN A 283 3.76 12.50 -2.49
C ASN A 283 2.57 12.21 -1.55
N SER A 284 2.53 11.00 -1.00
CA SER A 284 1.48 10.60 -0.06
C SER A 284 1.77 11.01 1.37
N TYR A 285 3.04 11.11 1.72
CA TYR A 285 3.52 11.56 3.03
C TYR A 285 4.65 12.56 2.85
N VAL A 286 4.63 13.61 3.66
CA VAL A 286 5.69 14.62 3.70
C VAL A 286 6.26 14.66 5.12
N PRO A 287 7.61 14.64 5.29
CA PRO A 287 8.23 14.85 6.59
C PRO A 287 7.70 16.12 7.27
N GLY A 288 7.29 15.98 8.53
CA GLY A 288 6.66 17.07 9.26
C GLY A 288 5.14 16.96 9.46
N MET A 289 4.46 16.06 8.76
CA MET A 289 3.09 15.67 9.10
C MET A 289 3.10 15.02 10.49
N LYS A 290 2.29 15.58 11.42
CA LYS A 290 2.30 15.19 12.83
C LYS A 290 1.05 14.38 13.18
N TYR A 291 1.04 13.11 12.80
CA TYR A 291 0.03 12.17 13.25
C TYR A 291 0.54 11.32 14.43
N PRO A 292 -0.33 10.95 15.39
CA PRO A 292 0.07 10.14 16.53
C PRO A 292 0.72 8.81 16.12
N GLY A 293 1.95 8.56 16.61
CA GLY A 293 2.70 7.33 16.35
C GLY A 293 3.53 7.31 15.06
N ILE A 294 3.42 8.34 14.20
CA ILE A 294 4.12 8.33 12.90
C ILE A 294 5.66 8.42 13.05
N ASP A 295 6.15 9.20 14.01
CA ASP A 295 7.60 9.34 14.24
C ASP A 295 8.21 8.01 14.75
N ASP A 296 7.54 7.31 15.68
CA ASP A 296 7.95 5.96 16.13
C ASP A 296 7.91 4.93 15.00
N PHE A 297 6.86 4.98 14.17
CA PHE A 297 6.76 4.13 13.00
C PHE A 297 7.97 4.30 12.08
N PHE A 298 8.32 5.52 11.68
CA PHE A 298 9.44 5.76 10.75
C PHE A 298 10.78 5.36 11.34
N LYS A 299 11.00 5.56 12.64
CA LYS A 299 12.21 5.08 13.32
C LYS A 299 12.35 3.56 13.17
N ARG A 300 11.35 2.79 13.57
CA ARG A 300 11.34 1.32 13.49
C ARG A 300 11.37 0.80 12.06
N TYR A 301 10.65 1.50 11.14
CA TYR A 301 10.63 1.17 9.73
C TYR A 301 12.02 1.30 9.11
N SER A 302 12.68 2.45 9.32
CA SER A 302 14.01 2.70 8.74
C SER A 302 15.04 1.65 9.19
N GLU A 303 15.04 1.27 10.46
CA GLU A 303 15.93 0.21 10.97
C GLU A 303 15.70 -1.13 10.24
N ARG A 304 14.44 -1.54 10.07
CA ARG A 304 14.07 -2.79 9.37
C ARG A 304 14.38 -2.71 7.88
N ALA A 305 14.11 -1.57 7.25
CA ALA A 305 14.32 -1.35 5.83
C ALA A 305 15.81 -1.38 5.46
N ILE A 306 16.67 -0.74 6.27
CA ILE A 306 18.13 -0.80 6.11
C ILE A 306 18.63 -2.25 6.22
N ALA A 307 18.18 -2.99 7.24
CA ALA A 307 18.57 -4.40 7.41
C ALA A 307 18.11 -5.29 6.24
N ALA A 308 16.97 -4.98 5.65
CA ALA A 308 16.41 -5.69 4.49
C ALA A 308 16.94 -5.17 3.14
N LYS A 309 17.75 -4.12 3.11
CA LYS A 309 18.23 -3.42 1.90
C LYS A 309 17.08 -2.90 1.02
N VAL A 310 16.03 -2.40 1.65
CA VAL A 310 14.84 -1.81 1.03
C VAL A 310 14.89 -0.29 1.25
N ASP A 311 14.06 0.48 0.53
CA ASP A 311 13.99 1.94 0.68
C ASP A 311 13.83 2.37 2.15
N PRO A 312 14.83 3.02 2.76
CA PRO A 312 14.80 3.38 4.18
C PRO A 312 13.93 4.62 4.48
N LEU A 313 13.53 5.39 3.46
CA LEU A 313 12.71 6.59 3.65
C LEU A 313 11.25 6.22 3.96
N GLY A 314 10.69 5.29 3.21
CA GLY A 314 9.35 4.78 3.44
C GLY A 314 8.22 5.81 3.32
N PHE A 315 8.41 6.94 2.62
CA PHE A 315 7.46 8.05 2.58
C PHE A 315 6.24 7.81 1.67
N TYR A 316 6.14 6.66 1.04
CA TYR A 316 5.06 6.37 0.10
C TYR A 316 4.08 5.32 0.61
N LEU A 317 4.44 4.05 0.63
CA LEU A 317 3.53 2.94 0.94
C LEU A 317 3.58 2.46 2.39
N PRO A 318 4.72 2.39 3.07
CA PRO A 318 4.85 1.74 4.35
C PRO A 318 3.89 2.21 5.44
N PRO A 319 3.69 3.52 5.70
CA PRO A 319 2.79 3.97 6.75
C PRO A 319 1.32 3.66 6.42
N TYR A 320 0.95 3.69 5.14
CA TYR A 320 -0.40 3.32 4.70
C TYR A 320 -0.67 1.83 4.83
N ASN A 321 0.34 0.98 4.59
CA ASN A 321 0.20 -0.45 4.81
C ASN A 321 0.09 -0.80 6.30
N TYR A 322 0.81 -0.13 7.17
CA TYR A 322 0.59 -0.22 8.62
C TYR A 322 -0.84 0.22 8.99
N ALA A 323 -1.33 1.31 8.38
CA ALA A 323 -2.68 1.84 8.60
C ALA A 323 -3.79 0.86 8.14
N ILE A 324 -3.58 0.06 7.06
CA ILE A 324 -4.51 -1.02 6.70
C ILE A 324 -4.70 -1.97 7.88
N GLY A 325 -3.62 -2.37 8.52
CA GLY A 325 -3.67 -3.20 9.71
C GLY A 325 -4.44 -2.54 10.86
N GLN A 326 -4.19 -1.25 11.12
CA GLN A 326 -4.92 -0.50 12.15
C GLN A 326 -6.43 -0.41 11.86
N MET A 327 -6.83 -0.27 10.60
CA MET A 327 -8.25 -0.28 10.22
C MET A 327 -8.89 -1.65 10.46
N ILE A 328 -8.21 -2.74 10.07
CA ILE A 328 -8.65 -4.11 10.36
C ILE A 328 -8.78 -4.32 11.86
N GLU A 329 -7.79 -3.93 12.66
CA GLU A 329 -7.81 -4.03 14.13
C GLU A 329 -9.02 -3.32 14.73
N GLN A 330 -9.30 -2.10 14.32
CA GLN A 330 -10.44 -1.31 14.82
C GLN A 330 -11.77 -1.92 14.42
N ALA A 331 -11.92 -2.37 13.16
CA ALA A 331 -13.15 -2.98 12.68
C ALA A 331 -13.43 -4.32 13.41
N VAL A 332 -12.43 -5.19 13.56
CA VAL A 332 -12.56 -6.46 14.26
C VAL A 332 -12.86 -6.26 15.75
N ASN A 333 -12.16 -5.33 16.41
CA ASN A 333 -12.38 -5.03 17.83
C ASN A 333 -13.74 -4.37 18.08
N GLY A 334 -14.21 -3.51 17.17
CA GLY A 334 -15.50 -2.84 17.28
C GLY A 334 -16.68 -3.79 17.07
N THR A 335 -16.55 -4.71 16.13
CA THR A 335 -17.62 -5.69 15.81
C THR A 335 -17.54 -6.98 16.60
N LYS A 336 -16.40 -7.29 17.22
CA LYS A 336 -16.09 -8.60 17.82
C LYS A 336 -16.30 -9.76 16.84
N SER A 337 -16.01 -9.55 15.56
CA SER A 337 -16.35 -10.49 14.49
C SER A 337 -15.31 -10.45 13.37
N LEU A 338 -15.22 -11.55 12.58
CA LEU A 338 -14.52 -11.61 11.30
C LEU A 338 -15.52 -11.65 10.12
N ASP A 339 -16.81 -11.47 10.39
CA ASP A 339 -17.84 -11.42 9.35
C ASP A 339 -17.64 -10.21 8.43
N HIS A 340 -17.44 -10.46 7.14
CA HIS A 340 -17.09 -9.45 6.15
C HIS A 340 -18.10 -8.30 6.08
N LYS A 341 -19.40 -8.61 6.18
CA LYS A 341 -20.47 -7.59 6.12
C LYS A 341 -20.44 -6.70 7.36
N LYS A 342 -20.29 -7.29 8.57
CA LYS A 342 -20.19 -6.51 9.81
C LYS A 342 -18.98 -5.61 9.80
N LEU A 343 -17.83 -6.10 9.31
CA LEU A 343 -16.61 -5.31 9.18
C LEU A 343 -16.80 -4.16 8.18
N ALA A 344 -17.40 -4.43 7.02
CA ALA A 344 -17.70 -3.42 6.02
C ALA A 344 -18.65 -2.34 6.57
N ASP A 345 -19.72 -2.73 7.27
CA ASP A 345 -20.64 -1.80 7.90
C ASP A 345 -19.98 -0.94 8.98
N TYR A 346 -19.02 -1.51 9.72
CA TYR A 346 -18.25 -0.77 10.71
C TYR A 346 -17.34 0.27 10.03
N LEU A 347 -16.60 -0.12 8.99
CA LEU A 347 -15.70 0.77 8.26
C LEU A 347 -16.44 1.98 7.64
N ARG A 348 -17.65 1.78 7.11
CA ARG A 348 -18.47 2.89 6.57
C ARG A 348 -18.98 3.85 7.62
N LYS A 349 -19.31 3.35 8.81
CA LYS A 349 -19.97 4.14 9.85
C LYS A 349 -19.02 4.87 10.79
N ASN A 350 -17.75 4.53 10.77
CA ASN A 350 -16.79 5.02 11.75
C ASN A 350 -15.56 5.62 11.07
N GLU A 351 -15.04 6.69 11.65
CA GLU A 351 -13.74 7.22 11.32
C GLU A 351 -12.64 6.34 11.94
N MET A 352 -11.69 5.87 11.13
CA MET A 352 -10.55 5.06 11.55
C MET A 352 -9.40 5.96 11.97
N LYS A 353 -8.87 5.77 13.17
CA LYS A 353 -7.69 6.48 13.68
C LYS A 353 -6.42 5.74 13.28
N THR A 354 -5.61 6.36 12.44
CA THR A 354 -4.38 5.70 11.92
C THR A 354 -3.15 6.60 12.07
N ILE A 355 -1.97 6.01 11.88
CA ILE A 355 -0.71 6.77 11.86
C ILE A 355 -0.60 7.73 10.67
N VAL A 356 -1.45 7.61 9.67
CA VAL A 356 -1.53 8.55 8.52
C VAL A 356 -2.69 9.54 8.65
N GLY A 357 -3.28 9.63 9.84
CA GLY A 357 -4.43 10.49 10.15
C GLY A 357 -5.75 9.74 10.21
N PRO A 358 -6.86 10.47 10.39
CA PRO A 358 -8.19 9.90 10.35
C PRO A 358 -8.56 9.48 8.93
N ILE A 359 -9.21 8.33 8.79
CA ILE A 359 -9.71 7.79 7.52
C ILE A 359 -11.20 7.50 7.66
N SER A 360 -12.00 8.04 6.75
CA SER A 360 -13.43 7.76 6.61
C SER A 360 -13.73 7.27 5.19
N PHE A 361 -14.77 6.48 5.05
CA PHE A 361 -15.22 5.96 3.76
C PHE A 361 -16.66 6.39 3.51
N ASP A 362 -16.94 6.87 2.29
CA ASP A 362 -18.27 7.28 1.82
C ASP A 362 -19.12 6.10 1.36
#